data_899746357a911d3e7815d97cd671eb6f
#
_entry.id   899746357a911d3e7815d97cd671eb6f
#
_cell.length_a   1.000
_cell.length_b   1.000
_cell.length_c   1.000
_cell.angle_alpha   90.00
_cell.angle_beta   90.00
_cell.angle_gamma   90.00
#
_symmetry.space_group_name_H-M   'P 1'
#
loop_
_entity.id
_entity.type
_entity.pdbx_description
1 polymer ?
#
loop_
_entity_poly.entity_id
_entity_poly.type
_entity_poly.pdbx_seq_one_letter_code
_entity_poly.pdbx_strand_id
1 'polypeptide(L)'
;MKKYLLLALLLTGCAHQFELYSRNGGANGTGTAQEAGKQVTINLDSEIYKGTYTFNGGDTIITTTNGTATAYSGNRSATAYATGISTSYVPGSGQGRIYARSESGKALRCEFSYNDDSGLGICEDNDHNQYDLVIKN
;
A
#
# COMPACT_ATOMS: atom_id res chain seq x y z
N MET A 1 -23.97 25.94 41.34
CA MET A 1 -24.14 25.05 40.17
C MET A 1 -22.83 24.95 39.44
N LYS A 2 -22.12 23.85 39.59
CA LYS A 2 -20.87 23.60 38.89
C LYS A 2 -21.20 23.07 37.50
N LYS A 3 -20.95 23.86 36.45
CA LYS A 3 -20.99 23.42 35.06
C LYS A 3 -19.76 22.57 34.81
N TYR A 4 -19.93 21.27 34.74
CA TYR A 4 -18.90 20.35 34.24
C TYR A 4 -18.83 20.54 32.73
N LEU A 5 -17.82 21.25 32.28
CA LEU A 5 -17.41 21.33 30.88
C LEU A 5 -16.78 19.99 30.54
N LEU A 6 -17.56 19.09 29.95
CA LEU A 6 -17.06 17.84 29.37
C LEU A 6 -16.20 18.22 28.17
N LEU A 7 -14.90 18.30 28.42
CA LEU A 7 -13.90 18.41 27.35
C LEU A 7 -13.84 17.04 26.66
N ALA A 8 -14.63 16.87 25.62
CA ALA A 8 -14.51 15.71 24.73
C ALA A 8 -13.14 15.82 24.03
N LEU A 9 -12.16 15.10 24.55
CA LEU A 9 -10.90 14.86 23.83
C LEU A 9 -11.28 14.06 22.57
N LEU A 10 -11.37 14.75 21.45
CA LEU A 10 -11.37 14.14 20.13
C LEU A 10 -9.98 13.52 19.94
N LEU A 11 -9.87 12.24 20.25
CA LEU A 11 -8.76 11.41 19.82
C LEU A 11 -8.87 11.28 18.30
N THR A 12 -8.35 12.27 17.59
CA THR A 12 -8.14 12.16 16.14
C THR A 12 -6.97 11.19 15.95
N GLY A 13 -7.28 9.91 15.98
CA GLY A 13 -6.33 8.90 15.52
C GLY A 13 -6.00 9.18 14.06
N CYS A 14 -4.74 9.09 13.68
CA CYS A 14 -4.31 9.18 12.29
C CYS A 14 -5.04 8.09 11.49
N ALA A 15 -5.96 8.51 10.64
CA ALA A 15 -6.68 7.63 9.72
C ALA A 15 -6.25 7.95 8.30
N HIS A 16 -5.88 6.93 7.55
CA HIS A 16 -5.62 7.03 6.13
C HIS A 16 -6.91 6.78 5.37
N GLN A 17 -7.18 7.61 4.38
CA GLN A 17 -8.33 7.46 3.49
C GLN A 17 -7.90 6.85 2.18
N PHE A 18 -8.77 6.02 1.61
CA PHE A 18 -8.53 5.41 0.32
C PHE A 18 -9.82 5.24 -0.47
N GLU A 19 -9.68 5.10 -1.76
CA GLU A 19 -10.77 4.92 -2.71
C GLU A 19 -10.59 3.61 -3.49
N LEU A 20 -11.71 3.02 -3.85
CA LEU A 20 -11.79 1.82 -4.67
C LEU A 20 -12.53 2.13 -5.96
N TYR A 21 -11.88 1.87 -7.07
CA TYR A 21 -12.43 2.08 -8.40
C TYR A 21 -12.68 0.73 -9.07
N SER A 22 -13.94 0.46 -9.40
CA SER A 22 -14.31 -0.79 -10.08
C SER A 22 -13.70 -0.86 -11.47
N ARG A 23 -13.06 -1.98 -11.78
CA ARG A 23 -12.53 -2.26 -13.12
C ARG A 23 -13.61 -2.74 -14.09
N ASN A 24 -14.73 -3.23 -13.59
CA ASN A 24 -15.79 -3.85 -14.39
C ASN A 24 -17.02 -2.94 -14.58
N GLY A 25 -16.90 -1.64 -14.27
CA GLY A 25 -18.00 -0.70 -14.36
C GLY A 25 -19.06 -0.81 -13.25
N GLY A 26 -18.73 -1.52 -12.18
CA GLY A 26 -19.56 -1.60 -10.97
C GLY A 26 -19.43 -0.37 -10.07
N ALA A 27 -19.93 -0.49 -8.84
CA ALA A 27 -19.87 0.58 -7.86
C ALA A 27 -18.43 0.85 -7.40
N ASN A 28 -18.10 2.11 -7.19
CA ASN A 28 -16.87 2.53 -6.51
C ASN A 28 -17.08 2.54 -5.00
N GLY A 29 -15.99 2.45 -4.27
CA GLY A 29 -15.99 2.43 -2.82
C GLY A 29 -15.05 3.42 -2.19
N THR A 30 -15.21 3.60 -0.88
CA THR A 30 -14.32 4.40 -0.04
C THR A 30 -13.95 3.63 1.21
N GLY A 31 -12.78 3.88 1.74
CA GLY A 31 -12.36 3.23 2.97
C GLY A 31 -11.49 4.11 3.84
N THR A 32 -11.37 3.69 5.08
CA THR A 32 -10.49 4.29 6.09
C THR A 32 -9.68 3.20 6.77
N ALA A 33 -8.41 3.48 7.00
CA ALA A 33 -7.51 2.62 7.74
C ALA A 33 -6.99 3.37 8.96
N GLN A 34 -7.12 2.77 10.14
CA GLN A 34 -6.64 3.33 11.39
C GLN A 34 -5.33 2.67 11.81
N GLU A 35 -4.34 3.45 12.16
CA GLU A 35 -3.07 2.91 12.63
C GLU A 35 -3.21 2.18 13.96
N ALA A 36 -4.03 2.71 14.85
CA ALA A 36 -4.35 2.05 16.10
C ALA A 36 -5.17 0.77 15.83
N GLY A 37 -4.62 -0.38 16.21
CA GLY A 37 -5.26 -1.68 16.02
C GLY A 37 -5.26 -2.20 14.58
N LYS A 38 -4.65 -1.49 13.63
CA LYS A 38 -4.58 -1.90 12.22
C LYS A 38 -5.94 -2.25 11.63
N GLN A 39 -6.96 -1.46 11.96
CA GLN A 39 -8.33 -1.69 11.53
C GLN A 39 -8.65 -0.95 10.25
N VAL A 40 -9.49 -1.55 9.42
CA VAL A 40 -9.97 -0.99 8.18
C VAL A 40 -11.49 -1.09 8.09
N THR A 41 -12.11 -0.05 7.54
CA THR A 41 -13.53 -0.01 7.21
C THR A 41 -13.71 0.42 5.77
N ILE A 42 -14.45 -0.33 4.98
CA ILE A 42 -14.68 -0.08 3.57
C ILE A 42 -16.16 -0.04 3.29
N ASN A 43 -16.62 1.01 2.64
CA ASN A 43 -17.98 1.14 2.11
C ASN A 43 -17.94 0.88 0.60
N LEU A 44 -18.56 -0.19 0.18
CA LEU A 44 -18.60 -0.61 -1.21
C LEU A 44 -19.94 -1.24 -1.54
N ASP A 45 -20.63 -0.69 -2.55
CA ASP A 45 -21.91 -1.21 -3.05
C ASP A 45 -22.95 -1.43 -1.94
N SER A 46 -23.19 -0.40 -1.13
CA SER A 46 -24.12 -0.42 0.01
C SER A 46 -23.79 -1.43 1.12
N GLU A 47 -22.62 -2.04 1.07
CA GLU A 47 -22.11 -2.91 2.11
C GLU A 47 -20.93 -2.28 2.85
N ILE A 48 -20.83 -2.60 4.14
CA ILE A 48 -19.72 -2.19 4.99
C ILE A 48 -18.85 -3.41 5.27
N TYR A 49 -17.61 -3.34 4.82
CA TYR A 49 -16.59 -4.33 5.11
C TYR A 49 -15.73 -3.84 6.26
N LYS A 50 -15.49 -4.68 7.23
CA LYS A 50 -14.59 -4.42 8.36
C LYS A 50 -13.53 -5.49 8.44
N GLY A 51 -12.33 -5.09 8.77
CA GLY A 51 -11.23 -6.02 8.87
C GLY A 51 -9.95 -5.37 9.35
N THR A 52 -8.87 -5.97 8.95
CA THR A 52 -7.53 -5.58 9.36
C THR A 52 -6.62 -5.41 8.15
N TYR A 53 -5.55 -4.66 8.34
CA TYR A 53 -4.49 -4.57 7.36
C TYR A 53 -3.13 -4.87 8.00
N THR A 54 -2.22 -5.34 7.17
CA THR A 54 -0.81 -5.48 7.52
C THR A 54 0.02 -4.56 6.64
N PHE A 55 1.09 -4.05 7.18
CA PHE A 55 2.01 -3.19 6.47
C PHE A 55 3.44 -3.48 6.88
N ASN A 56 4.27 -3.80 5.90
CA ASN A 56 5.70 -3.96 6.07
C ASN A 56 6.38 -2.72 5.50
N GLY A 57 6.76 -1.81 6.39
CA GLY A 57 7.45 -0.58 6.02
C GLY A 57 8.94 -0.79 5.82
N GLY A 58 9.53 0.05 5.00
CA GLY A 58 10.95 0.05 4.72
C GLY A 58 11.35 -0.94 3.63
N ASP A 59 11.02 -0.63 2.39
CA ASP A 59 11.48 -1.44 1.26
C ASP A 59 12.99 -1.32 1.06
N THR A 60 13.61 -2.46 0.85
CA THR A 60 15.01 -2.53 0.43
C THR A 60 15.06 -2.76 -1.07
N ILE A 61 15.64 -1.81 -1.79
CA ILE A 61 15.84 -1.93 -3.24
C ILE A 61 17.24 -2.46 -3.47
N ILE A 62 17.33 -3.60 -4.15
CA ILE A 62 18.59 -4.17 -4.59
C ILE A 62 18.74 -3.89 -6.07
N THR A 63 19.76 -3.13 -6.42
CA THR A 63 20.09 -2.83 -7.81
C THR A 63 21.36 -3.56 -8.20
N THR A 64 21.28 -4.36 -9.26
CA THR A 64 22.44 -5.01 -9.86
C THR A 64 22.85 -4.25 -11.11
N THR A 65 24.10 -3.80 -11.14
CA THR A 65 24.67 -3.10 -12.29
C THR A 65 25.77 -3.95 -12.90
N ASN A 66 25.64 -4.22 -14.19
CA ASN A 66 26.69 -4.90 -14.97
C ASN A 66 27.37 -3.88 -15.87
N GLY A 67 28.68 -3.84 -15.82
CA GLY A 67 29.50 -2.99 -16.67
C GLY A 67 30.59 -3.75 -17.38
N THR A 68 30.91 -3.32 -18.60
CA THR A 68 32.05 -3.82 -19.37
C THR A 68 32.94 -2.65 -19.73
N ALA A 69 34.26 -2.81 -19.59
CA ALA A 69 35.25 -1.88 -20.04
C ALA A 69 36.27 -2.58 -20.96
N THR A 70 36.55 -1.98 -22.09
CA THR A 70 37.53 -2.53 -23.03
C THR A 70 38.64 -1.50 -23.24
N ALA A 71 39.85 -1.92 -23.01
CA ALA A 71 41.05 -1.12 -23.27
C ALA A 71 41.83 -1.65 -24.46
N TYR A 72 42.35 -0.74 -25.27
CA TYR A 72 43.13 -1.06 -26.43
C TYR A 72 44.55 -0.48 -26.27
N SER A 73 45.55 -1.28 -26.63
CA SER A 73 46.94 -0.84 -26.69
C SER A 73 47.62 -1.51 -27.87
N GLY A 74 47.81 -0.75 -28.96
CA GLY A 74 48.33 -1.25 -30.21
C GLY A 74 47.40 -2.37 -30.79
N ASN A 75 47.95 -3.54 -31.02
CA ASN A 75 47.21 -4.70 -31.51
C ASN A 75 46.61 -5.58 -30.38
N ARG A 76 46.63 -5.10 -29.16
CA ARG A 76 46.13 -5.84 -28.00
C ARG A 76 44.90 -5.14 -27.45
N SER A 77 43.92 -5.96 -27.04
CA SER A 77 42.74 -5.49 -26.33
C SER A 77 42.55 -6.31 -25.08
N ALA A 78 42.03 -5.69 -24.04
CA ALA A 78 41.60 -6.34 -22.80
C ALA A 78 40.20 -5.87 -22.46
N THR A 79 39.34 -6.80 -22.10
CA THR A 79 37.95 -6.51 -21.66
C THR A 79 37.81 -6.90 -20.21
N ALA A 80 37.33 -5.97 -19.38
CA ALA A 80 37.01 -6.21 -18.01
C ALA A 80 35.48 -6.18 -17.80
N TYR A 81 34.99 -7.09 -17.03
CA TYR A 81 33.59 -7.17 -16.64
C TYR A 81 33.49 -6.77 -15.16
N ALA A 82 32.59 -5.88 -14.85
CA ALA A 82 32.32 -5.49 -13.47
C ALA A 82 30.84 -5.70 -13.17
N THR A 83 30.58 -6.31 -12.02
CA THR A 83 29.23 -6.45 -11.48
C THR A 83 29.17 -5.73 -10.16
N GLY A 84 28.28 -4.75 -10.05
CA GLY A 84 28.01 -4.03 -8.82
C GLY A 84 26.64 -4.36 -8.27
N ILE A 85 26.55 -4.50 -6.96
CA ILE A 85 25.28 -4.63 -6.23
C ILE A 85 25.19 -3.45 -5.29
N SER A 86 24.11 -2.68 -5.42
CA SER A 86 23.80 -1.62 -4.46
C SER A 86 22.49 -1.93 -3.77
N THR A 87 22.43 -1.64 -2.47
CA THR A 87 21.25 -1.82 -1.63
C THR A 87 20.84 -0.44 -1.13
N SER A 88 19.61 -0.04 -1.38
CA SER A 88 19.03 1.19 -0.90
C SER A 88 17.83 0.89 -0.02
N TYR A 89 17.79 1.51 1.16
CA TYR A 89 16.64 1.47 2.05
C TYR A 89 15.81 2.72 1.81
N VAL A 90 14.50 2.53 1.56
CA VAL A 90 13.55 3.64 1.36
C VAL A 90 12.60 3.69 2.55
N PRO A 91 12.82 4.57 3.52
CA PRO A 91 11.92 4.72 4.64
C PRO A 91 10.57 5.30 4.17
N GLY A 92 9.49 4.94 4.87
CA GLY A 92 8.14 5.42 4.56
C GLY A 92 7.46 4.72 3.39
N SER A 93 8.13 3.81 2.70
CA SER A 93 7.56 2.96 1.68
C SER A 93 7.39 1.54 2.18
N GLY A 94 6.54 0.76 1.54
CA GLY A 94 6.32 -0.63 1.89
C GLY A 94 5.15 -1.24 1.15
N GLN A 95 4.86 -2.47 1.51
CA GLN A 95 3.76 -3.25 0.96
C GLN A 95 2.83 -3.70 2.07
N GLY A 96 1.56 -3.81 1.76
CA GLY A 96 0.57 -4.24 2.72
C GLY A 96 -0.54 -5.05 2.09
N ARG A 97 -1.36 -5.62 2.97
CA ARG A 97 -2.54 -6.39 2.61
C ARG A 97 -3.71 -5.98 3.48
N ILE A 98 -4.89 -6.00 2.90
CA ILE A 98 -6.16 -5.78 3.60
C ILE A 98 -6.99 -7.06 3.51
N TYR A 99 -7.59 -7.43 4.62
CA TYR A 99 -8.60 -8.47 4.71
C TYR A 99 -9.82 -7.91 5.43
N ALA A 100 -10.93 -7.82 4.72
CA ALA A 100 -12.17 -7.30 5.27
C ALA A 100 -13.36 -8.17 4.88
N ARG A 101 -14.39 -8.18 5.73
CA ARG A 101 -15.63 -8.92 5.51
C ARG A 101 -16.82 -8.04 5.83
N SER A 102 -17.90 -8.24 5.08
CA SER A 102 -19.22 -7.68 5.38
C SER A 102 -20.03 -8.61 6.28
N GLU A 103 -21.09 -8.08 6.86
CA GLU A 103 -22.03 -8.88 7.66
C GLU A 103 -22.72 -9.97 6.84
N SER A 104 -22.91 -9.75 5.55
CA SER A 104 -23.48 -10.75 4.63
C SER A 104 -22.52 -11.88 4.27
N GLY A 105 -21.28 -11.85 4.77
CA GLY A 105 -20.26 -12.86 4.54
C GLY A 105 -19.42 -12.67 3.28
N LYS A 106 -19.58 -11.55 2.57
CA LYS A 106 -18.70 -11.19 1.45
C LYS A 106 -17.33 -10.81 1.98
N ALA A 107 -16.28 -11.24 1.31
CA ALA A 107 -14.91 -10.92 1.66
C ALA A 107 -14.28 -10.03 0.59
N LEU A 108 -13.38 -9.14 1.03
CA LEU A 108 -12.57 -8.30 0.18
C LEU A 108 -11.11 -8.45 0.60
N ARG A 109 -10.25 -8.72 -0.38
CA ARG A 109 -8.82 -8.86 -0.18
C ARG A 109 -8.10 -7.85 -1.05
N CYS A 110 -7.18 -7.11 -0.46
CA CYS A 110 -6.40 -6.12 -1.19
C CYS A 110 -4.92 -6.35 -0.96
N GLU A 111 -4.13 -6.06 -1.98
CA GLU A 111 -2.68 -5.91 -1.90
C GLU A 111 -2.32 -4.52 -2.38
N PHE A 112 -1.44 -3.83 -1.66
CA PHE A 112 -1.06 -2.47 -1.98
C PHE A 112 0.42 -2.19 -1.73
N SER A 113 0.92 -1.20 -2.44
CA SER A 113 2.21 -0.57 -2.19
C SER A 113 1.98 0.87 -1.76
N TYR A 114 2.73 1.32 -0.79
CA TYR A 114 2.62 2.65 -0.21
C TYR A 114 3.98 3.33 -0.17
N ASN A 115 4.00 4.63 -0.47
CA ASN A 115 5.20 5.45 -0.43
C ASN A 115 4.84 6.84 0.12
N ASP A 116 5.24 7.10 1.36
CA ASP A 116 5.06 8.33 2.14
C ASP A 116 3.63 8.91 2.13
N ASP A 117 3.17 9.40 0.98
CA ASP A 117 1.93 10.16 0.86
C ASP A 117 0.84 9.45 0.06
N SER A 118 1.17 8.38 -0.63
CA SER A 118 0.26 7.72 -1.54
C SER A 118 0.51 6.24 -1.66
N GLY A 119 -0.50 5.53 -2.07
CA GLY A 119 -0.41 4.11 -2.35
C GLY A 119 -1.34 3.69 -3.47
N LEU A 120 -0.97 2.61 -4.11
CA LEU A 120 -1.75 1.97 -5.16
C LEU A 120 -1.83 0.47 -4.88
N GLY A 121 -2.96 -0.11 -5.20
CA GLY A 121 -3.17 -1.54 -5.03
C GLY A 121 -4.34 -2.08 -5.82
N ILE A 122 -4.63 -3.33 -5.55
CA ILE A 122 -5.73 -4.07 -6.17
C ILE A 122 -6.49 -4.79 -5.08
N CYS A 123 -7.81 -4.70 -5.16
CA CYS A 123 -8.73 -5.48 -4.34
C CYS A 123 -9.51 -6.46 -5.20
N GLU A 124 -9.88 -7.59 -4.62
CA GLU A 124 -10.73 -8.60 -5.25
C GLU A 124 -11.77 -9.11 -4.23
N ASP A 125 -13.00 -9.23 -4.68
CA ASP A 125 -14.09 -9.82 -3.90
C ASP A 125 -14.27 -11.32 -4.18
N ASN A 126 -15.26 -11.96 -3.54
CA ASN A 126 -15.54 -13.39 -3.71
C ASN A 126 -16.01 -13.75 -5.13
N ASP A 127 -16.57 -12.80 -5.86
CA ASP A 127 -17.07 -12.99 -7.22
C ASP A 127 -16.03 -12.63 -8.29
N HIS A 128 -14.77 -12.45 -7.87
CA HIS A 128 -13.64 -12.06 -8.71
C HIS A 128 -13.77 -10.67 -9.36
N ASN A 129 -14.62 -9.81 -8.80
CA ASN A 129 -14.63 -8.41 -9.19
C ASN A 129 -13.38 -7.73 -8.66
N GLN A 130 -12.72 -6.99 -9.53
CA GLN A 130 -11.49 -6.28 -9.20
C GLN A 130 -11.70 -4.78 -9.10
N TYR A 131 -10.97 -4.20 -8.15
CA TYR A 131 -11.00 -2.78 -7.85
C TYR A 131 -9.58 -2.25 -7.76
N ASP A 132 -9.33 -1.09 -8.35
CA ASP A 132 -8.11 -0.35 -8.10
C ASP A 132 -8.21 0.37 -6.77
N LEU A 133 -7.24 0.15 -5.91
CA LEU A 133 -7.11 0.81 -4.62
C LEU A 133 -6.19 2.02 -4.74
N VAL A 134 -6.65 3.18 -4.35
CA VAL A 134 -5.88 4.43 -4.34
C VAL A 134 -5.87 5.01 -2.94
N ILE A 135 -4.70 5.06 -2.32
CA ILE A 135 -4.50 5.65 -1.00
C ILE A 135 -3.99 7.08 -1.18
N LYS A 136 -4.66 8.02 -0.53
CA LYS A 136 -4.31 9.45 -0.54
C LYS A 136 -4.14 9.93 0.90
N ASN A 137 -3.18 10.81 1.11
CA ASN A 137 -3.05 11.60 2.34
C ASN A 137 -3.60 13.00 2.15
#